data_732ef2633b23579aaea08027b9e64300
#
_entry.id   732ef2633b23579aaea08027b9e64300
#
_cell.length_a   1.000
_cell.length_b   1.000
_cell.length_c   1.000
_cell.angle_alpha   90.00
_cell.angle_beta   90.00
_cell.angle_gamma   90.00
#
_symmetry.space_group_name_H-M   'P 1'
#
loop_
_entity.id
_entity.type
_entity.pdbx_description
1 polymer ?
#
loop_
_entity_poly.entity_id
_entity_poly.type
_entity_poly.pdbx_seq_one_letter_code
_entity_poly.pdbx_strand_id
1 'polypeptide(L)'
;MLLLAMICADAARAGAWPREQGTWFLSGSVTLGWPQDMTTATSPEPTQQYNALYIEYGLSDRLTLGLDLGRSVSGGGKTIAFLQYPLRNQDTGLKAAVQIGLGTIDEAPVIRPGFSLGWGYERGWFSADGVAEFGIQTQETDWKLDVTLGRRLNRDRKLILQMQMGAPSSDPPFARFAPSIVFPLNERLKLETGGVWGVTGDTQMGLKIGLWAEF
;
A
#
# COMPACT_ATOMS: atom_id res chain seq x y z
N MET A 1 42.69 2.28 -8.10
CA MET A 1 41.66 3.09 -7.43
C MET A 1 40.32 2.63 -8.00
N LEU A 2 39.70 1.61 -7.36
CA LEU A 2 38.41 1.05 -7.78
C LEU A 2 37.31 1.96 -7.22
N LEU A 3 36.57 2.67 -8.10
CA LEU A 3 35.32 3.30 -7.75
C LEU A 3 34.29 2.18 -7.48
N LEU A 4 34.00 1.94 -6.21
CA LEU A 4 32.82 1.21 -5.79
C LEU A 4 31.62 2.10 -6.12
N ALA A 5 30.95 1.84 -7.24
CA ALA A 5 29.63 2.41 -7.49
C ALA A 5 28.69 1.81 -6.43
N MET A 6 28.33 2.60 -5.42
CA MET A 6 27.20 2.31 -4.55
C MET A 6 25.97 2.32 -5.44
N ILE A 7 25.52 1.14 -5.83
CA ILE A 7 24.20 0.94 -6.41
C ILE A 7 23.23 1.18 -5.25
N CYS A 8 22.75 2.43 -5.12
CA CYS A 8 21.59 2.73 -4.29
C CYS A 8 20.45 1.88 -4.82
N ALA A 9 20.14 0.82 -4.10
CA ALA A 9 19.01 -0.04 -4.39
C ALA A 9 17.74 0.76 -4.05
N ASP A 10 17.18 1.48 -5.03
CA ASP A 10 15.82 2.00 -4.99
C ASP A 10 14.83 0.83 -4.87
N ALA A 11 14.73 0.30 -3.65
CA ALA A 11 13.64 -0.58 -3.31
C ALA A 11 12.38 0.29 -3.24
N ALA A 12 11.30 -0.12 -3.89
CA ALA A 12 9.98 0.35 -3.50
C ALA A 12 9.85 -0.06 -2.03
N ARG A 13 10.07 0.90 -1.13
CA ARG A 13 10.17 0.68 0.30
C ARG A 13 8.75 0.76 0.85
N ALA A 14 8.07 -0.37 0.95
CA ALA A 14 6.78 -0.49 1.61
C ALA A 14 7.00 -1.09 3.02
N GLY A 15 6.23 -0.64 3.96
CA GLY A 15 6.02 -1.21 5.29
C GLY A 15 7.26 -1.61 6.10
N ALA A 16 7.98 -2.65 5.72
CA ALA A 16 9.11 -3.19 6.49
C ALA A 16 10.42 -2.37 6.38
N TRP A 17 10.50 -1.41 5.46
CA TRP A 17 11.69 -0.58 5.24
C TRP A 17 11.47 0.83 5.79
N PRO A 18 12.25 1.30 6.77
CA PRO A 18 12.16 2.67 7.24
C PRO A 18 12.56 3.65 6.11
N ARG A 19 11.99 4.84 6.13
CA ARG A 19 12.46 5.95 5.30
C ARG A 19 13.75 6.52 5.85
N GLU A 20 14.67 6.89 4.97
CA GLU A 20 15.88 7.63 5.35
C GLU A 20 15.49 8.99 5.92
N GLN A 21 16.24 9.48 6.89
CA GLN A 21 15.96 10.76 7.52
C GLN A 21 15.88 11.90 6.49
N GLY A 22 14.82 12.68 6.57
CA GLY A 22 14.59 13.84 5.69
C GLY A 22 14.00 13.50 4.32
N THR A 23 13.80 12.20 3.99
CA THR A 23 13.22 11.81 2.70
C THR A 23 11.71 11.65 2.79
N TRP A 24 11.05 11.93 1.66
CA TRP A 24 9.61 11.81 1.49
C TRP A 24 9.25 10.75 0.46
N PHE A 25 8.15 10.08 0.70
CA PHE A 25 7.45 9.27 -0.29
C PHE A 25 5.98 9.65 -0.32
N LEU A 26 5.44 9.87 -1.50
CA LEU A 26 4.04 10.13 -1.73
C LEU A 26 3.51 9.16 -2.80
N SER A 27 2.33 8.62 -2.57
CA SER A 27 1.60 7.83 -3.55
C SER A 27 0.15 8.28 -3.59
N GLY A 28 -0.29 8.82 -4.73
CA GLY A 28 -1.68 9.15 -4.98
C GLY A 28 -2.25 8.23 -6.05
N SER A 29 -3.44 7.66 -5.85
CA SER A 29 -4.05 6.77 -6.83
C SER A 29 -5.57 6.91 -6.89
N VAL A 30 -6.11 6.58 -8.06
CA VAL A 30 -7.53 6.41 -8.31
C VAL A 30 -7.75 4.97 -8.79
N THR A 31 -8.72 4.30 -8.19
CA THR A 31 -9.20 2.98 -8.63
C THR A 31 -10.65 3.13 -9.07
N LEU A 32 -10.91 2.75 -10.32
CA LEU A 32 -12.26 2.68 -10.90
C LEU A 32 -12.71 1.23 -10.91
N GLY A 33 -13.92 0.95 -10.43
CA GLY A 33 -14.44 -0.40 -10.24
C GLY A 33 -15.70 -0.68 -11.05
N TRP A 34 -15.84 -1.94 -11.46
CA TRP A 34 -17.00 -2.51 -12.14
C TRP A 34 -17.34 -3.87 -11.55
N PRO A 35 -18.60 -4.34 -11.64
CA PRO A 35 -18.94 -5.71 -11.30
C PRO A 35 -18.20 -6.68 -12.24
N GLN A 36 -17.72 -7.82 -11.73
CA GLN A 36 -17.09 -8.85 -12.55
C GLN A 36 -18.09 -9.49 -13.54
N ASP A 37 -19.34 -9.63 -13.12
CA ASP A 37 -20.42 -10.03 -14.02
C ASP A 37 -20.90 -8.82 -14.84
N MET A 38 -20.35 -8.68 -16.03
CA MET A 38 -20.70 -7.60 -16.94
C MET A 38 -22.16 -7.65 -17.44
N THR A 39 -22.85 -8.78 -17.24
CA THR A 39 -24.29 -8.88 -17.59
C THR A 39 -25.16 -8.04 -16.64
N THR A 40 -24.65 -7.74 -15.45
CA THR A 40 -25.31 -6.86 -14.47
C THR A 40 -24.99 -5.39 -14.68
N ALA A 41 -24.02 -5.06 -15.55
CA ALA A 41 -23.62 -3.69 -15.83
C ALA A 41 -24.67 -3.01 -16.71
N THR A 42 -25.29 -1.97 -16.22
CA THR A 42 -26.28 -1.16 -16.97
C THR A 42 -25.63 -0.03 -17.77
N SER A 43 -24.33 0.23 -17.55
CA SER A 43 -23.55 1.30 -18.17
C SER A 43 -22.08 0.90 -18.22
N PRO A 44 -21.28 1.40 -19.20
CA PRO A 44 -19.83 1.29 -19.20
C PRO A 44 -19.15 2.16 -18.12
N GLU A 45 -19.88 3.04 -17.46
CA GLU A 45 -19.35 3.89 -16.40
C GLU A 45 -18.94 3.07 -15.17
N PRO A 46 -17.87 3.46 -14.47
CA PRO A 46 -17.48 2.78 -13.25
C PRO A 46 -18.58 2.91 -12.18
N THR A 47 -18.89 1.80 -11.54
CA THR A 47 -19.88 1.75 -10.44
C THR A 47 -19.27 2.16 -9.11
N GLN A 48 -17.94 2.15 -9.01
CA GLN A 48 -17.18 2.53 -7.83
C GLN A 48 -15.96 3.34 -8.22
N GLN A 49 -15.61 4.32 -7.38
CA GLN A 49 -14.34 5.04 -7.46
C GLN A 49 -13.77 5.20 -6.07
N TYR A 50 -12.51 4.84 -5.92
CA TYR A 50 -11.75 5.03 -4.68
C TYR A 50 -10.50 5.85 -4.95
N ASN A 51 -10.32 6.92 -4.18
CA ASN A 51 -9.15 7.80 -4.23
C ASN A 51 -8.30 7.53 -2.99
N ALA A 52 -7.01 7.30 -3.17
CA ALA A 52 -6.08 7.07 -2.08
C ALA A 52 -4.90 8.05 -2.16
N LEU A 53 -4.44 8.52 -1.01
CA LEU A 53 -3.20 9.26 -0.85
C LEU A 53 -2.45 8.70 0.35
N TYR A 54 -1.22 8.29 0.10
CA TYR A 54 -0.32 7.73 1.10
C TYR A 54 0.96 8.55 1.13
N ILE A 55 1.38 8.97 2.32
CA ILE A 55 2.55 9.81 2.53
C ILE A 55 3.41 9.19 3.62
N GLU A 56 4.71 9.19 3.43
CA GLU A 56 5.70 8.84 4.46
C GLU A 56 6.81 9.88 4.50
N TYR A 57 7.30 10.14 5.70
CA TYR A 57 8.44 11.01 5.98
C TYR A 57 9.39 10.36 6.97
N GLY A 58 10.67 10.31 6.64
CA GLY A 58 11.72 9.85 7.57
C GLY A 58 12.02 10.90 8.63
N LEU A 59 11.47 10.75 9.84
CA LEU A 59 11.80 11.60 10.99
C LEU A 59 13.23 11.37 11.47
N SER A 60 13.68 10.12 11.39
CA SER A 60 15.04 9.68 11.66
C SER A 60 15.29 8.37 10.92
N ASP A 61 16.52 7.83 10.95
CA ASP A 61 16.86 6.54 10.31
C ASP A 61 16.08 5.34 10.88
N ARG A 62 15.33 5.55 11.95
CA ARG A 62 14.52 4.52 12.61
C ARG A 62 13.04 4.87 12.74
N LEU A 63 12.64 6.11 12.51
CA LEU A 63 11.27 6.52 12.74
C LEU A 63 10.68 7.13 11.47
N THR A 64 9.64 6.50 10.95
CA THR A 64 8.87 7.00 9.81
C THR A 64 7.52 7.50 10.31
N LEU A 65 7.20 8.74 9.99
CA LEU A 65 5.85 9.30 10.12
C LEU A 65 5.09 9.05 8.82
N GLY A 66 3.84 8.64 8.91
CA GLY A 66 3.01 8.43 7.74
C GLY A 66 1.59 8.94 7.87
N LEU A 67 0.96 9.12 6.72
CA LEU A 67 -0.44 9.50 6.57
C LEU A 67 -1.08 8.61 5.50
N ASP A 68 -2.17 7.96 5.85
CA ASP A 68 -2.94 7.08 4.97
C ASP A 68 -4.36 7.60 4.83
N LEU A 69 -4.66 8.16 3.67
CA LEU A 69 -5.95 8.74 3.31
C LEU A 69 -6.63 7.90 2.25
N GLY A 70 -7.93 7.71 2.39
CA GLY A 70 -8.76 7.05 1.39
C GLY A 70 -10.15 7.68 1.35
N ARG A 71 -10.74 7.77 0.16
CA ARG A 71 -12.11 8.27 -0.02
C ARG A 71 -12.80 7.52 -1.14
N SER A 72 -13.98 7.00 -0.83
CA SER A 72 -14.91 6.50 -1.84
C SER A 72 -15.81 7.64 -2.32
N VAL A 73 -16.15 7.68 -3.60
CA VAL A 73 -17.10 8.64 -4.15
C VAL A 73 -18.52 8.35 -3.66
N SER A 74 -18.83 7.09 -3.34
CA SER A 74 -20.11 6.68 -2.77
C SER A 74 -20.29 7.04 -1.29
N GLY A 75 -19.30 7.66 -0.67
CA GLY A 75 -19.24 7.96 0.77
C GLY A 75 -18.24 7.06 1.48
N GLY A 76 -17.93 7.41 2.70
CA GLY A 76 -16.95 6.71 3.51
C GLY A 76 -15.49 7.02 3.16
N GLY A 77 -14.61 6.66 4.06
CA GLY A 77 -13.18 6.81 3.86
C GLY A 77 -12.38 6.77 5.14
N LYS A 78 -11.07 6.87 4.99
CA LYS A 78 -10.11 6.82 6.11
C LYS A 78 -9.18 8.01 6.13
N THR A 79 -8.79 8.40 7.34
CA THR A 79 -7.73 9.37 7.61
C THR A 79 -6.93 8.85 8.80
N ILE A 80 -5.75 8.28 8.55
CA ILE A 80 -4.92 7.68 9.59
C ILE A 80 -3.53 8.29 9.53
N ALA A 81 -3.10 8.92 10.62
CA ALA A 81 -1.69 9.23 10.84
C ALA A 81 -1.03 8.09 11.60
N PHE A 82 0.19 7.70 11.25
CA PHE A 82 0.89 6.60 11.90
C PHE A 82 2.37 6.87 12.11
N LEU A 83 2.92 6.21 13.09
CA LEU A 83 4.36 6.11 13.34
C LEU A 83 4.78 4.66 13.12
N GLN A 84 5.89 4.46 12.42
CA GLN A 84 6.47 3.16 12.16
C GLN A 84 7.89 3.09 12.70
N TYR A 85 8.21 1.96 13.31
CA TYR A 85 9.52 1.67 13.90
C TYR A 85 10.05 0.31 13.41
N PRO A 86 11.27 0.23 12.83
CA PRO A 86 11.86 -1.03 12.42
C PRO A 86 12.34 -1.81 13.64
N LEU A 87 11.86 -3.03 13.80
CA LEU A 87 12.35 -4.00 14.78
C LEU A 87 13.64 -4.66 14.30
N ARG A 88 13.73 -4.87 12.99
CA ARG A 88 14.89 -5.47 12.32
C ARG A 88 15.12 -4.79 10.97
N ASN A 89 16.23 -4.10 10.82
CA ASN A 89 16.62 -3.39 9.61
C ASN A 89 18.08 -3.69 9.24
N GLN A 90 18.41 -4.98 9.07
CA GLN A 90 19.72 -5.39 8.57
C GLN A 90 19.77 -5.21 7.04
N ASP A 91 20.94 -4.97 6.47
CA ASP A 91 21.12 -4.76 5.03
C ASP A 91 20.69 -5.99 4.20
N THR A 92 20.83 -7.17 4.77
CA THR A 92 20.45 -8.43 4.13
C THR A 92 19.47 -9.22 5.00
N GLY A 93 18.61 -10.02 4.33
CA GLY A 93 17.68 -10.93 4.98
C GLY A 93 16.33 -10.31 5.33
N LEU A 94 15.67 -10.90 6.33
CA LEU A 94 14.34 -10.51 6.76
C LEU A 94 14.38 -9.16 7.49
N LYS A 95 13.51 -8.25 7.06
CA LYS A 95 13.19 -6.99 7.75
C LYS A 95 11.86 -7.11 8.47
N ALA A 96 11.72 -6.42 9.58
CA ALA A 96 10.47 -6.38 10.33
C ALA A 96 10.28 -4.98 10.91
N ALA A 97 9.06 -4.50 10.89
CA ALA A 97 8.66 -3.23 11.48
C ALA A 97 7.30 -3.36 12.18
N VAL A 98 7.05 -2.46 13.11
CA VAL A 98 5.74 -2.25 13.73
C VAL A 98 5.29 -0.83 13.47
N GLN A 99 3.99 -0.63 13.43
CA GLN A 99 3.40 0.70 13.34
C GLN A 99 2.26 0.86 14.33
N ILE A 100 2.00 2.09 14.72
CA ILE A 100 0.80 2.49 15.44
C ILE A 100 0.18 3.69 14.74
N GLY A 101 -1.07 3.57 14.36
CA GLY A 101 -1.86 4.63 13.71
C GLY A 101 -3.01 5.08 14.58
N LEU A 102 -3.39 6.34 14.40
CA LEU A 102 -4.55 6.98 15.00
C LEU A 102 -5.28 7.78 13.93
N GLY A 103 -6.60 7.78 13.97
CA GLY A 103 -7.39 8.55 13.02
C GLY A 103 -8.85 8.15 13.00
N THR A 104 -9.47 8.27 11.83
CA THR A 104 -10.87 7.94 11.61
C THR A 104 -11.05 7.05 10.38
N ILE A 105 -12.01 6.14 10.47
CA ILE A 105 -12.56 5.37 9.34
C ILE A 105 -14.06 5.59 9.39
N ASP A 106 -14.64 6.06 8.27
CA ASP A 106 -16.04 6.43 8.15
C ASP A 106 -16.51 7.33 9.31
N GLU A 107 -15.67 8.35 9.62
CA GLU A 107 -15.85 9.31 10.71
C GLU A 107 -15.69 8.72 12.13
N ALA A 108 -15.67 7.40 12.29
CA ALA A 108 -15.46 6.74 13.57
C ALA A 108 -13.97 6.74 13.97
N PRO A 109 -13.63 7.13 15.22
CA PRO A 109 -12.24 7.13 15.66
C PRO A 109 -11.71 5.70 15.84
N VAL A 110 -10.47 5.48 15.36
CA VAL A 110 -9.82 4.18 15.40
C VAL A 110 -8.37 4.26 15.90
N ILE A 111 -7.91 3.17 16.51
CA ILE A 111 -6.51 2.89 16.78
C ILE A 111 -6.10 1.77 15.81
N ARG A 112 -4.97 1.95 15.10
CA ARG A 112 -4.51 1.01 14.08
C ARG A 112 -3.08 0.54 14.32
N PRO A 113 -2.86 -0.48 15.18
CA PRO A 113 -1.59 -1.18 15.21
C PRO A 113 -1.36 -1.95 13.92
N GLY A 114 -0.10 -2.10 13.53
CA GLY A 114 0.28 -2.87 12.36
C GLY A 114 1.66 -3.47 12.49
N PHE A 115 1.92 -4.44 11.65
CA PHE A 115 3.14 -5.19 11.57
C PHE A 115 3.51 -5.44 10.11
N SER A 116 4.78 -5.28 9.78
CA SER A 116 5.30 -5.47 8.43
C SER A 116 6.49 -6.42 8.44
N LEU A 117 6.50 -7.34 7.48
CA LEU A 117 7.64 -8.18 7.14
C LEU A 117 8.10 -7.86 5.73
N GLY A 118 9.41 -7.89 5.49
CA GLY A 118 9.97 -7.66 4.18
C GLY A 118 11.24 -8.45 3.94
N TRP A 119 11.42 -8.90 2.72
CA TRP A 119 12.64 -9.55 2.27
C TRP A 119 13.03 -9.03 0.88
N GLY A 120 14.19 -8.38 0.81
CA GLY A 120 14.80 -7.96 -0.45
C GLY A 120 15.66 -9.06 -1.05
N TYR A 121 15.57 -9.25 -2.36
CA TYR A 121 16.45 -10.09 -3.15
C TYR A 121 16.97 -9.31 -4.37
N GLU A 122 17.95 -9.86 -5.08
CA GLU A 122 18.70 -9.13 -6.13
C GLU A 122 17.80 -8.38 -7.13
N ARG A 123 16.69 -8.98 -7.56
CA ARG A 123 15.80 -8.42 -8.58
C ARG A 123 14.41 -8.06 -8.09
N GLY A 124 14.19 -7.95 -6.76
CA GLY A 124 12.87 -7.63 -6.24
C GLY A 124 12.77 -7.65 -4.74
N TRP A 125 11.56 -7.80 -4.27
CA TRP A 125 11.23 -7.89 -2.85
C TRP A 125 9.93 -8.67 -2.64
N PHE A 126 9.78 -9.16 -1.45
CA PHE A 126 8.53 -9.68 -0.90
C PHE A 126 8.19 -8.85 0.32
N SER A 127 6.91 -8.49 0.52
CA SER A 127 6.42 -7.95 1.79
C SER A 127 5.09 -8.54 2.20
N ALA A 128 4.83 -8.51 3.51
CA ALA A 128 3.55 -8.81 4.11
C ALA A 128 3.28 -7.71 5.17
N ASP A 129 2.21 -6.96 4.94
CA ASP A 129 1.86 -5.77 5.72
C ASP A 129 0.48 -5.98 6.32
N GLY A 130 0.40 -6.19 7.63
CA GLY A 130 -0.83 -6.45 8.37
C GLY A 130 -1.20 -5.30 9.28
N VAL A 131 -2.48 -4.95 9.34
CA VAL A 131 -3.03 -3.98 10.30
C VAL A 131 -4.31 -4.51 10.93
N ALA A 132 -4.55 -4.10 12.19
CA ALA A 132 -5.83 -4.25 12.85
C ALA A 132 -6.40 -2.84 13.11
N GLU A 133 -7.66 -2.61 12.73
CA GLU A 133 -8.35 -1.34 12.90
C GLU A 133 -9.37 -1.50 14.04
N PHE A 134 -9.02 -0.99 15.22
CA PHE A 134 -9.87 -1.03 16.42
C PHE A 134 -10.74 0.21 16.49
N GLY A 135 -12.05 0.06 16.31
CA GLY A 135 -13.03 1.12 16.51
C GLY A 135 -13.18 1.45 17.99
N ILE A 136 -12.83 2.70 18.40
CA ILE A 136 -12.87 3.11 19.81
C ILE A 136 -14.31 3.14 20.33
N GLN A 137 -15.26 3.53 19.49
CA GLN A 137 -16.66 3.66 19.86
C GLN A 137 -17.47 2.40 19.53
N THR A 138 -17.20 1.78 18.38
CA THR A 138 -17.91 0.59 17.90
C THR A 138 -17.47 -0.68 18.59
N GLN A 139 -16.23 -0.70 19.14
CA GLN A 139 -15.55 -1.89 19.69
C GLN A 139 -15.39 -3.02 18.66
N GLU A 140 -15.57 -2.72 17.39
CA GLU A 140 -15.32 -3.63 16.28
C GLU A 140 -13.83 -3.65 15.90
N THR A 141 -13.41 -4.74 15.29
CA THR A 141 -12.02 -4.92 14.86
C THR A 141 -11.99 -5.46 13.46
N ASP A 142 -11.48 -4.65 12.54
CA ASP A 142 -11.24 -5.06 11.15
C ASP A 142 -9.77 -5.42 10.95
N TRP A 143 -9.54 -6.50 10.22
CA TRP A 143 -8.20 -6.97 9.88
C TRP A 143 -7.93 -6.79 8.39
N LYS A 144 -6.72 -6.34 8.08
CA LYS A 144 -6.23 -6.23 6.70
C LYS A 144 -4.83 -6.79 6.60
N LEU A 145 -4.56 -7.48 5.49
CA LEU A 145 -3.25 -8.04 5.17
C LEU A 145 -2.99 -7.89 3.68
N ASP A 146 -1.93 -7.18 3.34
CA ASP A 146 -1.41 -7.06 1.99
C ASP A 146 -0.14 -7.89 1.84
N VAL A 147 -0.13 -8.80 0.89
CA VAL A 147 1.05 -9.59 0.53
C VAL A 147 1.51 -9.17 -0.85
N THR A 148 2.74 -8.68 -0.94
CA THR A 148 3.29 -8.10 -2.18
C THR A 148 4.54 -8.84 -2.63
N LEU A 149 4.56 -9.23 -3.90
CA LEU A 149 5.74 -9.65 -4.62
C LEU A 149 6.09 -8.57 -5.65
N GLY A 150 7.21 -7.88 -5.44
CA GLY A 150 7.73 -6.89 -6.35
C GLY A 150 8.93 -7.40 -7.14
N ARG A 151 8.99 -7.10 -8.43
CA ARG A 151 10.12 -7.44 -9.29
C ARG A 151 10.60 -6.22 -10.06
N ARG A 152 11.91 -5.97 -10.03
CA ARG A 152 12.55 -4.95 -10.87
C ARG A 152 12.71 -5.49 -12.29
N LEU A 153 12.22 -4.74 -13.24
CA LEU A 153 12.34 -5.01 -14.67
C LEU A 153 13.42 -4.09 -15.26
N ASN A 154 13.69 -4.27 -16.56
CA ASN A 154 14.60 -3.38 -17.27
C ASN A 154 14.09 -1.94 -17.31
N ARG A 155 14.97 -0.94 -17.40
CA ARG A 155 14.66 0.49 -17.46
C ARG A 155 13.87 0.99 -16.22
N ASP A 156 14.28 0.55 -15.02
CA ASP A 156 13.72 0.96 -13.73
C ASP A 156 12.20 0.75 -13.54
N ARG A 157 11.59 -0.06 -14.41
CA ARG A 157 10.19 -0.47 -14.25
C ARG A 157 10.09 -1.49 -13.14
N LYS A 158 8.96 -1.49 -12.44
CA LYS A 158 8.67 -2.47 -11.39
C LYS A 158 7.35 -3.18 -11.72
N LEU A 159 7.36 -4.50 -11.64
CA LEU A 159 6.14 -5.30 -11.63
C LEU A 159 5.78 -5.57 -10.17
N ILE A 160 4.54 -5.35 -9.81
CA ILE A 160 3.99 -5.57 -8.47
C ILE A 160 2.82 -6.55 -8.61
N LEU A 161 2.89 -7.63 -7.86
CA LEU A 161 1.79 -8.58 -7.70
C LEU A 161 1.38 -8.52 -6.24
N GLN A 162 0.19 -8.00 -5.96
CA GLN A 162 -0.30 -7.83 -4.60
C GLN A 162 -1.58 -8.64 -4.41
N MET A 163 -1.65 -9.32 -3.28
CA MET A 163 -2.87 -9.90 -2.75
C MET A 163 -3.32 -9.05 -1.57
N GLN A 164 -4.49 -8.46 -1.67
CA GLN A 164 -5.12 -7.65 -0.63
C GLN A 164 -6.21 -8.47 0.02
N MET A 165 -6.11 -8.66 1.32
CA MET A 165 -7.06 -9.45 2.11
C MET A 165 -7.62 -8.60 3.24
N GLY A 166 -8.89 -8.84 3.55
CA GLY A 166 -9.55 -8.19 4.68
C GLY A 166 -10.56 -9.11 5.35
N ALA A 167 -10.71 -8.90 6.65
CA ALA A 167 -11.74 -9.53 7.47
C ALA A 167 -12.41 -8.43 8.30
N PRO A 168 -13.35 -7.68 7.70
CA PRO A 168 -14.15 -6.70 8.43
C PRO A 168 -15.08 -7.41 9.41
N SER A 169 -15.41 -6.73 10.52
CA SER A 169 -16.29 -7.27 11.56
C SER A 169 -17.75 -7.38 11.12
N SER A 170 -18.14 -6.51 10.18
CA SER A 170 -19.55 -6.41 9.70
C SER A 170 -19.83 -7.14 8.40
N ASP A 171 -18.79 -7.56 7.67
CA ASP A 171 -18.90 -8.16 6.34
C ASP A 171 -18.07 -9.46 6.21
N PRO A 172 -18.39 -10.35 5.26
CA PRO A 172 -17.57 -11.51 5.01
C PRO A 172 -16.12 -11.18 4.64
N PRO A 173 -15.13 -12.01 5.01
CA PRO A 173 -13.76 -11.85 4.57
C PRO A 173 -13.63 -11.81 3.05
N PHE A 174 -12.71 -11.02 2.55
CA PHE A 174 -12.46 -10.89 1.12
C PHE A 174 -10.97 -11.04 0.79
N ALA A 175 -10.71 -11.36 -0.47
CA ALA A 175 -9.39 -11.30 -1.07
C ALA A 175 -9.49 -10.71 -2.49
N ARG A 176 -8.52 -9.86 -2.84
CA ARG A 176 -8.36 -9.21 -4.15
C ARG A 176 -6.95 -9.41 -4.67
N PHE A 177 -6.84 -9.72 -5.95
CA PHE A 177 -5.56 -9.68 -6.65
C PHE A 177 -5.39 -8.34 -7.35
N ALA A 178 -4.29 -7.65 -7.08
CA ALA A 178 -4.01 -6.30 -7.56
C ALA A 178 -2.63 -6.22 -8.25
N PRO A 179 -2.50 -6.71 -9.50
CA PRO A 179 -1.28 -6.56 -10.27
C PRO A 179 -1.11 -5.13 -10.76
N SER A 180 0.13 -4.61 -10.72
CA SER A 180 0.45 -3.30 -11.30
C SER A 180 1.86 -3.24 -11.88
N ILE A 181 2.08 -2.26 -12.77
CA ILE A 181 3.39 -1.91 -13.32
C ILE A 181 3.65 -0.45 -12.99
N VAL A 182 4.87 -0.19 -12.51
CA VAL A 182 5.37 1.16 -12.22
C VAL A 182 6.39 1.56 -13.27
N PHE A 183 6.18 2.71 -13.89
CA PHE A 183 7.04 3.29 -14.92
C PHE A 183 7.70 4.55 -14.40
N PRO A 184 9.03 4.71 -14.49
CA PRO A 184 9.67 5.97 -14.18
C PRO A 184 9.27 7.02 -15.23
N LEU A 185 8.80 8.19 -14.78
CA LEU A 185 8.57 9.36 -15.62
C LEU A 185 9.81 10.27 -15.61
N ASN A 186 10.43 10.40 -14.45
CA ASN A 186 11.71 11.04 -14.20
C ASN A 186 12.35 10.47 -12.93
N GLU A 187 13.43 11.05 -12.42
CA GLU A 187 14.14 10.58 -11.23
C GLU A 187 13.27 10.57 -9.96
N ARG A 188 12.27 11.45 -9.87
CA ARG A 188 11.42 11.63 -8.68
C ARG A 188 10.00 11.10 -8.86
N LEU A 189 9.50 11.08 -10.08
CA LEU A 189 8.09 10.74 -10.37
C LEU A 189 7.99 9.42 -11.12
N LYS A 190 7.04 8.57 -10.68
CA LYS A 190 6.73 7.29 -11.32
C LYS A 190 5.22 7.18 -11.52
N LEU A 191 4.82 6.63 -12.65
CA LEU A 191 3.41 6.29 -12.96
C LEU A 191 3.17 4.83 -12.60
N GLU A 192 2.15 4.57 -11.80
CA GLU A 192 1.64 3.23 -11.55
C GLU A 192 0.35 3.01 -12.36
N THR A 193 0.23 1.87 -13.03
CA THR A 193 -1.01 1.43 -13.65
C THR A 193 -1.22 -0.05 -13.37
N GLY A 194 -2.46 -0.45 -13.12
CA GLY A 194 -2.75 -1.82 -12.72
C GLY A 194 -4.22 -2.16 -12.79
N GLY A 195 -4.52 -3.39 -12.40
CA GLY A 195 -5.87 -3.89 -12.23
C GLY A 195 -6.14 -4.33 -10.80
N VAL A 196 -7.41 -4.51 -10.50
CA VAL A 196 -7.89 -5.14 -9.27
C VAL A 196 -8.92 -6.19 -9.66
N TRP A 197 -8.83 -7.38 -9.06
CA TRP A 197 -9.76 -8.47 -9.32
C TRP A 197 -10.14 -9.14 -7.99
N GLY A 198 -11.43 -9.14 -7.66
CA GLY A 198 -11.96 -9.89 -6.52
C GLY A 198 -11.76 -11.40 -6.72
N VAL A 199 -11.17 -12.07 -5.74
CA VAL A 199 -10.89 -13.52 -5.77
C VAL A 199 -11.93 -14.26 -4.95
N THR A 200 -12.26 -13.75 -3.77
CA THR A 200 -13.29 -14.30 -2.89
C THR A 200 -13.86 -13.18 -2.02
N GLY A 201 -15.14 -13.27 -1.68
CA GLY A 201 -15.84 -12.27 -0.87
C GLY A 201 -15.96 -10.88 -1.51
N ASP A 202 -15.45 -10.72 -2.72
CA ASP A 202 -15.52 -9.50 -3.51
C ASP A 202 -15.78 -9.86 -4.96
N THR A 203 -16.80 -9.27 -5.56
CA THR A 203 -17.25 -9.53 -6.94
C THR A 203 -16.95 -8.35 -7.86
N GLN A 204 -16.00 -7.49 -7.47
CA GLN A 204 -15.60 -6.33 -8.25
C GLN A 204 -14.31 -6.61 -9.03
N MET A 205 -14.19 -5.95 -10.18
CA MET A 205 -12.93 -5.77 -10.90
C MET A 205 -12.67 -4.27 -11.07
N GLY A 206 -11.43 -3.86 -11.30
CA GLY A 206 -11.11 -2.46 -11.40
C GLY A 206 -9.83 -2.15 -12.14
N LEU A 207 -9.69 -0.89 -12.51
CA LEU A 207 -8.47 -0.30 -13.07
C LEU A 207 -7.91 0.72 -12.09
N LYS A 208 -6.59 0.63 -11.83
CA LYS A 208 -5.85 1.53 -10.95
C LYS A 208 -4.89 2.39 -11.79
N ILE A 209 -4.90 3.68 -11.52
CA ILE A 209 -3.88 4.64 -11.98
C ILE A 209 -3.38 5.39 -10.76
N GLY A 210 -2.06 5.57 -10.66
CA GLY A 210 -1.42 6.27 -9.54
C GLY A 210 -0.13 6.96 -9.93
N LEU A 211 0.30 7.89 -9.10
CA LEU A 211 1.59 8.57 -9.19
C LEU A 211 2.35 8.37 -7.88
N TRP A 212 3.63 8.06 -8.00
CA TRP A 212 4.57 8.04 -6.89
C TRP A 212 5.54 9.21 -7.02
N ALA A 213 5.87 9.82 -5.89
CA ALA A 213 6.88 10.86 -5.80
C ALA A 213 7.85 10.55 -4.66
N GLU A 214 9.15 10.68 -4.92
CA GLU A 214 10.24 10.44 -3.96
C GLU A 214 11.15 11.68 -3.95
N PHE A 215 11.45 12.23 -2.73
CA PHE A 215 12.26 13.46 -2.55
C PHE A 215 13.30 13.28 -1.47
#